data_3257c74f9b382bd73ef8e413e7c01a15
#
_entry.id   3257c74f9b382bd73ef8e413e7c01a15
#
_cell.length_a   1.000
_cell.length_b   1.000
_cell.length_c   1.000
_cell.angle_alpha   90.00
_cell.angle_beta   90.00
_cell.angle_gamma   90.00
#
_symmetry.space_group_name_H-M   'P 1'
#
loop_
_entity.id
_entity.type
_entity.pdbx_description
1 polymer ?
#
loop_
_entity_poly.entity_id
_entity_poly.type
_entity_poly.pdbx_seq_one_letter_code
_entity_poly.pdbx_strand_id
1 'polypeptide(L)'
;MKIAAIYLRVSTEKQTIENQRAPLIQFAKNRGYKIFKIYQETASGKKSDRAQLNLMLADAHKGLFNTIIVWSLDRLSREGLLKTMHMLEHLNDIGISVISYSEPYLDTTNELAKNILLAVISTLAKAEREKISERTKAGLDRIRKQGKKLGRPRYSEKIRKEAKRLLKSGSGIRETAMILNVSPTFVSDLK
;
A
#
# COMPACT_ATOMS: atom_id res chain seq x y z
N MET A 1 -17.58 -17.48 19.15
CA MET A 1 -18.14 -18.18 17.96
C MET A 1 -17.18 -17.94 16.79
N LYS A 2 -16.80 -18.99 16.04
CA LYS A 2 -15.90 -18.83 14.88
C LYS A 2 -16.72 -18.40 13.66
N ILE A 3 -16.58 -17.14 13.23
CA ILE A 3 -17.29 -16.59 12.08
C ILE A 3 -16.25 -16.20 11.02
N ALA A 4 -16.41 -16.72 9.81
CA ALA A 4 -15.45 -16.48 8.73
C ALA A 4 -16.09 -15.78 7.52
N ALA A 5 -15.34 -14.89 6.91
CA ALA A 5 -15.57 -14.43 5.55
C ALA A 5 -14.71 -15.26 4.58
N ILE A 6 -15.22 -15.54 3.39
CA ILE A 6 -14.44 -16.16 2.32
C ILE A 6 -14.19 -15.11 1.25
N TYR A 7 -12.93 -14.93 0.85
CA TYR A 7 -12.58 -14.05 -0.25
C TYR A 7 -12.06 -14.85 -1.44
N LEU A 8 -12.72 -14.68 -2.57
CA LEU A 8 -12.41 -15.32 -3.84
C LEU A 8 -11.99 -14.27 -4.86
N ARG A 9 -10.85 -14.48 -5.48
CA ARG A 9 -10.42 -13.68 -6.62
C ARG A 9 -10.13 -14.60 -7.81
N VAL A 10 -10.85 -14.39 -8.89
CA VAL A 10 -10.76 -15.21 -10.10
C VAL A 10 -10.42 -14.35 -11.31
N SER A 11 -9.64 -14.89 -12.22
CA SER A 11 -9.55 -14.40 -13.59
C SER A 11 -10.82 -14.83 -14.34
N THR A 12 -11.15 -14.24 -15.45
CA THR A 12 -12.39 -14.24 -16.23
C THR A 12 -13.15 -15.56 -16.47
N GLU A 13 -12.71 -16.72 -16.00
CA GLU A 13 -13.38 -18.00 -16.29
C GLU A 13 -14.29 -18.46 -15.15
N LYS A 14 -15.58 -18.64 -15.45
CA LYS A 14 -16.60 -19.14 -14.52
C LYS A 14 -16.22 -20.49 -13.89
N GLN A 15 -15.55 -21.38 -14.62
CA GLN A 15 -15.09 -22.69 -14.16
C GLN A 15 -14.06 -22.59 -13.01
N THR A 16 -13.22 -21.55 -12.99
CA THR A 16 -12.21 -21.38 -11.94
C THR A 16 -12.83 -20.94 -10.61
N ILE A 17 -14.01 -20.32 -10.63
CA ILE A 17 -14.72 -19.87 -9.42
C ILE A 17 -15.27 -21.06 -8.65
N GLU A 18 -15.98 -21.95 -9.32
CA GLU A 18 -16.58 -23.15 -8.75
C GLU A 18 -15.51 -24.04 -8.12
N ASN A 19 -14.36 -24.21 -8.82
CA ASN A 19 -13.23 -25.00 -8.36
C ASN A 19 -12.60 -24.48 -7.04
N GLN A 20 -12.73 -23.19 -6.74
CA GLN A 20 -12.22 -22.62 -5.48
C GLN A 20 -13.32 -22.51 -4.42
N ARG A 21 -14.53 -22.19 -4.82
CA ARG A 21 -15.63 -21.88 -3.91
C ARG A 21 -16.06 -23.10 -3.09
N ALA A 22 -16.33 -24.23 -3.74
CA ALA A 22 -16.80 -25.43 -3.06
C ALA A 22 -15.80 -25.98 -2.04
N PRO A 23 -14.49 -26.13 -2.38
CA PRO A 23 -13.48 -26.55 -1.41
C PRO A 23 -13.34 -25.59 -0.22
N LEU A 24 -13.39 -24.26 -0.41
CA LEU A 24 -13.27 -23.30 0.68
C LEU A 24 -14.46 -23.32 1.63
N ILE A 25 -15.68 -23.52 1.09
CA ILE A 25 -16.89 -23.68 1.91
C ILE A 25 -16.78 -24.96 2.75
N GLN A 26 -16.35 -26.04 2.14
CA GLN A 26 -16.18 -27.32 2.86
C GLN A 26 -15.10 -27.23 3.92
N PHE A 27 -13.98 -26.60 3.59
CA PHE A 27 -12.88 -26.33 4.53
C PHE A 27 -13.33 -25.51 5.74
N ALA A 28 -14.08 -24.44 5.50
CA ALA A 28 -14.64 -23.61 6.58
C ALA A 28 -15.56 -24.41 7.50
N LYS A 29 -16.47 -25.23 6.92
CA LYS A 29 -17.39 -26.08 7.67
C LYS A 29 -16.65 -27.14 8.49
N ASN A 30 -15.66 -27.82 7.91
CA ASN A 30 -14.87 -28.86 8.60
C ASN A 30 -14.10 -28.29 9.79
N ARG A 31 -13.72 -27.00 9.75
CA ARG A 31 -13.06 -26.29 10.88
C ARG A 31 -14.04 -25.64 11.87
N GLY A 32 -15.35 -25.83 11.69
CA GLY A 32 -16.39 -25.31 12.55
C GLY A 32 -16.66 -23.82 12.43
N TYR A 33 -16.32 -23.22 11.26
CA TYR A 33 -16.63 -21.82 10.98
C TYR A 33 -18.06 -21.65 10.48
N LYS A 34 -18.78 -20.68 11.03
CA LYS A 34 -20.00 -20.13 10.40
C LYS A 34 -19.55 -19.12 9.32
N ILE A 35 -19.99 -19.33 8.08
CA ILE A 35 -19.68 -18.42 6.98
C ILE A 35 -20.60 -17.22 7.07
N PHE A 36 -20.04 -16.03 7.27
CA PHE A 36 -20.76 -14.77 7.25
C PHE A 36 -21.15 -14.40 5.80
N LYS A 37 -20.15 -14.31 4.93
CA LYS A 37 -20.34 -13.90 3.52
C LYS A 37 -19.19 -14.38 2.65
N ILE A 38 -19.47 -14.57 1.37
CA ILE A 38 -18.47 -14.85 0.34
C ILE A 38 -18.32 -13.59 -0.52
N TYR A 39 -17.12 -13.01 -0.51
CA TYR A 39 -16.76 -11.86 -1.31
C TYR A 39 -16.03 -12.35 -2.55
N GLN A 40 -16.62 -12.10 -3.71
CA GLN A 40 -16.09 -12.58 -4.97
C GLN A 40 -15.68 -11.43 -5.86
N GLU A 41 -14.40 -11.40 -6.22
CA GLU A 41 -13.80 -10.40 -7.10
C GLU A 41 -13.49 -11.03 -8.47
N THR A 42 -14.00 -10.42 -9.52
CA THR A 42 -13.65 -10.82 -10.89
C THR A 42 -12.57 -9.88 -11.42
N ALA A 43 -11.40 -10.43 -11.71
CA ALA A 43 -10.26 -9.65 -12.13
C ALA A 43 -10.25 -9.43 -13.64
N SER A 44 -10.84 -8.34 -14.11
CA SER A 44 -10.68 -7.87 -15.48
C SER A 44 -9.65 -6.73 -15.54
N GLY A 45 -8.45 -7.00 -16.12
CA GLY A 45 -7.47 -5.97 -16.49
C GLY A 45 -6.62 -5.35 -15.36
N LYS A 46 -5.75 -4.39 -15.75
CA LYS A 46 -4.78 -3.69 -14.89
C LYS A 46 -5.39 -2.76 -13.83
N LYS A 47 -6.65 -2.34 -13.99
CA LYS A 47 -7.38 -1.45 -13.08
C LYS A 47 -8.68 -2.11 -12.62
N SER A 48 -8.60 -3.24 -11.90
CA SER A 48 -9.80 -3.71 -11.22
C SER A 48 -9.96 -2.94 -9.92
N ASP A 49 -11.02 -2.14 -9.88
CA ASP A 49 -11.52 -1.59 -8.63
C ASP A 49 -11.86 -2.79 -7.73
N ARG A 50 -11.13 -2.95 -6.61
CA ARG A 50 -11.26 -4.12 -5.70
C ARG A 50 -12.45 -3.91 -4.76
N ALA A 51 -13.62 -3.66 -5.33
CA ALA A 51 -14.81 -3.30 -4.59
C ALA A 51 -15.20 -4.36 -3.54
N GLN A 52 -15.06 -5.64 -3.87
CA GLN A 52 -15.39 -6.72 -2.93
C GLN A 52 -14.35 -6.86 -1.81
N LEU A 53 -13.06 -6.64 -2.11
CA LEU A 53 -12.03 -6.57 -1.06
C LEU A 53 -12.29 -5.40 -0.12
N ASN A 54 -12.54 -4.22 -0.65
CA ASN A 54 -12.81 -3.02 0.15
C ASN A 54 -14.06 -3.20 1.01
N LEU A 55 -15.12 -3.81 0.47
CA LEU A 55 -16.32 -4.16 1.22
C LEU A 55 -16.03 -5.15 2.34
N MET A 56 -15.23 -6.19 2.05
CA MET A 56 -14.81 -7.17 3.07
C MET A 56 -14.03 -6.50 4.20
N LEU A 57 -13.09 -5.61 3.87
CA LEU A 57 -12.31 -4.86 4.87
C LEU A 57 -13.21 -3.94 5.71
N ALA A 58 -14.17 -3.26 5.09
CA ALA A 58 -15.15 -2.44 5.80
C ALA A 58 -16.01 -3.27 6.78
N ASP A 59 -16.43 -4.47 6.37
CA ASP A 59 -17.21 -5.37 7.21
C ASP A 59 -16.34 -6.00 8.31
N ALA A 60 -15.05 -6.23 8.07
CA ALA A 60 -14.06 -6.63 9.07
C ALA A 60 -13.91 -5.57 10.18
N HIS A 61 -13.79 -4.30 9.81
CA HIS A 61 -13.73 -3.18 10.77
C HIS A 61 -15.00 -3.06 11.64
N LYS A 62 -16.15 -3.49 11.13
CA LYS A 62 -17.40 -3.57 11.92
C LYS A 62 -17.47 -4.79 12.84
N GLY A 63 -16.48 -5.69 12.81
CA GLY A 63 -16.44 -6.89 13.64
C GLY A 63 -17.47 -7.95 13.23
N LEU A 64 -17.96 -7.97 11.99
CA LEU A 64 -18.98 -8.90 11.53
C LEU A 64 -18.48 -10.35 11.41
N PHE A 65 -17.19 -10.54 11.38
CA PHE A 65 -16.49 -11.83 11.42
C PHE A 65 -15.11 -11.64 12.03
N ASN A 66 -14.45 -12.73 12.40
CA ASN A 66 -13.12 -12.72 13.03
C ASN A 66 -12.06 -13.47 12.23
N THR A 67 -12.42 -14.05 11.10
CA THR A 67 -11.50 -14.82 10.26
C THR A 67 -11.79 -14.57 8.78
N ILE A 68 -10.74 -14.46 7.98
CA ILE A 68 -10.80 -14.43 6.51
C ILE A 68 -10.17 -15.72 5.99
N ILE A 69 -10.87 -16.43 5.12
CA ILE A 69 -10.38 -17.63 4.44
C ILE A 69 -10.19 -17.29 2.97
N VAL A 70 -8.98 -17.55 2.47
CA VAL A 70 -8.59 -17.33 1.07
C VAL A 70 -8.07 -18.60 0.45
N TRP A 71 -8.06 -18.69 -0.88
CA TRP A 71 -7.43 -19.80 -1.58
C TRP A 71 -5.90 -19.80 -1.38
N SER A 72 -5.28 -18.64 -1.60
CA SER A 72 -3.85 -18.38 -1.41
C SER A 72 -3.62 -16.89 -1.07
N LEU A 73 -2.52 -16.54 -0.42
CA LEU A 73 -2.26 -15.16 -0.01
C LEU A 73 -2.13 -14.18 -1.18
N ASP A 74 -1.69 -14.63 -2.36
CA ASP A 74 -1.62 -13.80 -3.56
C ASP A 74 -3.00 -13.30 -4.02
N ARG A 75 -4.08 -13.92 -3.53
CA ARG A 75 -5.45 -13.43 -3.77
C ARG A 75 -5.74 -12.15 -3.02
N LEU A 76 -5.16 -11.95 -1.84
CA LEU A 76 -5.34 -10.71 -1.05
C LEU A 76 -4.64 -9.51 -1.67
N SER A 77 -3.45 -9.68 -2.26
CA SER A 77 -2.74 -8.59 -2.91
C SER A 77 -2.13 -9.01 -4.24
N ARG A 78 -2.21 -8.13 -5.26
CA ARG A 78 -1.53 -8.24 -6.55
C ARG A 78 -0.21 -7.47 -6.60
N GLU A 79 0.03 -6.62 -5.62
CA GLU A 79 1.09 -5.62 -5.65
C GLU A 79 2.36 -6.14 -4.96
N GLY A 80 2.47 -7.45 -4.89
CA GLY A 80 3.63 -8.14 -4.35
C GLY A 80 3.57 -8.40 -2.85
N LEU A 81 4.62 -9.08 -2.38
CA LEU A 81 4.74 -9.60 -1.03
C LEU A 81 4.55 -8.52 0.04
N LEU A 82 5.19 -7.35 -0.12
CA LEU A 82 5.12 -6.25 0.85
C LEU A 82 3.70 -5.77 1.13
N LYS A 83 2.89 -5.58 0.09
CA LYS A 83 1.50 -5.12 0.29
C LYS A 83 0.61 -6.21 0.90
N THR A 84 0.85 -7.46 0.56
CA THR A 84 0.18 -8.58 1.24
C THR A 84 0.50 -8.56 2.73
N MET A 85 1.74 -8.29 3.07
CA MET A 85 2.25 -8.20 4.43
C MET A 85 1.61 -7.08 5.24
N HIS A 86 1.62 -5.86 4.71
CA HIS A 86 0.94 -4.74 5.37
C HIS A 86 -0.57 -4.99 5.57
N MET A 87 -1.19 -5.71 4.62
CA MET A 87 -2.59 -6.11 4.78
C MET A 87 -2.77 -7.12 5.91
N LEU A 88 -1.86 -8.12 6.04
CA LEU A 88 -1.91 -9.09 7.14
C LEU A 88 -1.66 -8.43 8.50
N GLU A 89 -0.69 -7.50 8.60
CA GLU A 89 -0.45 -6.68 9.80
C GLU A 89 -1.72 -5.92 10.16
N HIS A 90 -2.29 -5.18 9.22
CA HIS A 90 -3.50 -4.39 9.44
C HIS A 90 -4.70 -5.25 9.88
N LEU A 91 -4.91 -6.42 9.25
CA LEU A 91 -5.96 -7.35 9.65
C LEU A 91 -5.73 -7.89 11.06
N ASN A 92 -4.48 -8.18 11.41
CA ASN A 92 -4.12 -8.59 12.75
C ASN A 92 -4.40 -7.50 13.80
N ASP A 93 -4.08 -6.24 13.50
CA ASP A 93 -4.29 -5.10 14.42
C ASP A 93 -5.78 -4.89 14.75
N ILE A 94 -6.67 -5.21 13.81
CA ILE A 94 -8.13 -5.19 14.02
C ILE A 94 -8.69 -6.53 14.51
N GLY A 95 -7.84 -7.49 14.91
CA GLY A 95 -8.26 -8.77 15.49
C GLY A 95 -8.78 -9.79 14.48
N ILE A 96 -8.48 -9.65 13.19
CA ILE A 96 -8.91 -10.57 12.14
C ILE A 96 -7.78 -11.55 11.82
N SER A 97 -8.07 -12.84 11.95
CA SER A 97 -7.17 -13.91 11.52
C SER A 97 -7.33 -14.22 10.03
N VAL A 98 -6.25 -14.67 9.39
CA VAL A 98 -6.25 -15.08 7.98
C VAL A 98 -5.80 -16.53 7.87
N ILE A 99 -6.52 -17.30 7.07
CA ILE A 99 -6.20 -18.69 6.75
C ILE A 99 -6.08 -18.84 5.23
N SER A 100 -4.95 -19.37 4.79
CA SER A 100 -4.75 -19.78 3.39
C SER A 100 -5.03 -21.25 3.22
N TYR A 101 -5.86 -21.62 2.23
CA TYR A 101 -6.22 -23.00 1.95
C TYR A 101 -5.06 -23.78 1.31
N SER A 102 -4.38 -23.19 0.34
CA SER A 102 -3.24 -23.80 -0.35
C SER A 102 -1.93 -23.73 0.43
N GLU A 103 -1.89 -22.91 1.50
CA GLU A 103 -0.70 -22.65 2.30
C GLU A 103 -1.02 -22.86 3.79
N PRO A 104 -1.16 -24.14 4.25
CA PRO A 104 -1.63 -24.46 5.61
C PRO A 104 -0.75 -23.90 6.74
N TYR A 105 0.54 -23.62 6.44
CA TYR A 105 1.47 -22.97 7.36
C TYR A 105 1.18 -21.47 7.56
N LEU A 106 0.34 -20.88 6.72
CA LEU A 106 -0.12 -19.49 6.82
C LEU A 106 -1.51 -19.43 7.48
N ASP A 107 -1.61 -20.00 8.67
CA ASP A 107 -2.80 -19.98 9.51
C ASP A 107 -2.53 -19.08 10.72
N THR A 108 -2.98 -17.82 10.65
CA THR A 108 -2.77 -16.85 11.72
C THR A 108 -3.72 -17.04 12.92
N THR A 109 -4.56 -18.08 12.91
CA THR A 109 -5.34 -18.46 14.10
C THR A 109 -4.46 -19.14 15.16
N ASN A 110 -3.31 -19.69 14.76
CA ASN A 110 -2.28 -20.20 15.65
C ASN A 110 -1.33 -19.05 16.01
N GLU A 111 -1.25 -18.70 17.28
CA GLU A 111 -0.48 -17.54 17.74
C GLU A 111 1.01 -17.67 17.49
N LEU A 112 1.60 -18.87 17.61
CA LEU A 112 3.00 -19.12 17.30
C LEU A 112 3.27 -18.94 15.80
N ALA A 113 2.45 -19.55 14.94
CA ALA A 113 2.57 -19.42 13.48
C ALA A 113 2.40 -17.97 13.04
N LYS A 114 1.45 -17.24 13.64
CA LYS A 114 1.23 -15.82 13.44
C LYS A 114 2.47 -14.99 13.80
N ASN A 115 3.04 -15.19 14.98
CA ASN A 115 4.21 -14.43 15.44
C ASN A 115 5.44 -14.70 14.56
N ILE A 116 5.67 -15.94 14.15
CA ILE A 116 6.73 -16.30 13.20
C ILE A 116 6.50 -15.61 11.85
N LEU A 117 5.28 -15.68 11.33
CA LEU A 117 4.92 -15.05 10.07
C LEU A 117 5.15 -13.53 10.12
N LEU A 118 4.67 -12.84 11.16
CA LEU A 118 4.86 -11.41 11.33
C LEU A 118 6.36 -11.03 11.46
N ALA A 119 7.16 -11.83 12.15
CA ALA A 119 8.61 -11.60 12.27
C ALA A 119 9.33 -11.73 10.92
N VAL A 120 9.01 -12.77 10.14
CA VAL A 120 9.55 -12.96 8.77
C VAL A 120 9.13 -11.81 7.88
N ILE A 121 7.87 -11.43 7.93
CA ILE A 121 7.29 -10.30 7.22
C ILE A 121 8.06 -9.00 7.51
N SER A 122 8.18 -8.62 8.76
CA SER A 122 8.85 -7.40 9.19
C SER A 122 10.32 -7.36 8.71
N THR A 123 11.00 -8.50 8.76
CA THR A 123 12.39 -8.63 8.30
C THR A 123 12.50 -8.42 6.78
N LEU A 124 11.63 -9.06 6.00
CA LEU A 124 11.61 -8.89 4.54
C LEU A 124 11.23 -7.46 4.13
N ALA A 125 10.26 -6.84 4.81
CA ALA A 125 9.88 -5.46 4.56
C ALA A 125 11.02 -4.48 4.86
N LYS A 126 11.82 -4.73 5.90
CA LYS A 126 13.03 -3.97 6.20
C LYS A 126 14.07 -4.11 5.10
N ALA A 127 14.38 -5.34 4.69
CA ALA A 127 15.36 -5.62 3.63
C ALA A 127 14.98 -4.97 2.29
N GLU A 128 13.68 -4.94 1.95
CA GLU A 128 13.22 -4.29 0.72
C GLU A 128 13.32 -2.77 0.79
N ARG A 129 12.99 -2.16 1.94
CA ARG A 129 13.20 -0.71 2.15
C ARG A 129 14.67 -0.33 2.01
N GLU A 130 15.59 -1.14 2.55
CA GLU A 130 17.02 -0.94 2.42
C GLU A 130 17.46 -1.00 0.96
N LYS A 131 17.03 -2.00 0.19
CA LYS A 131 17.30 -2.10 -1.27
C LYS A 131 16.77 -0.91 -2.07
N ILE A 132 15.57 -0.43 -1.75
CA ILE A 132 15.01 0.77 -2.40
C ILE A 132 15.87 2.00 -2.07
N SER A 133 16.27 2.15 -0.82
CA SER A 133 17.15 3.24 -0.37
C SER A 133 18.50 3.20 -1.10
N GLU A 134 19.13 2.03 -1.20
CA GLU A 134 20.39 1.83 -1.92
C GLU A 134 20.26 2.18 -3.41
N ARG A 135 19.21 1.69 -4.09
CA ARG A 135 18.95 2.02 -5.49
C ARG A 135 18.74 3.52 -5.70
N THR A 136 18.02 4.16 -4.79
CA THR A 136 17.78 5.61 -4.84
C THR A 136 19.08 6.38 -4.65
N LYS A 137 19.90 6.01 -3.67
CA LYS A 137 21.22 6.62 -3.42
C LYS A 137 22.12 6.45 -4.65
N ALA A 138 22.23 5.24 -5.20
CA ALA A 138 23.01 4.98 -6.40
C ALA A 138 22.51 5.79 -7.61
N GLY A 139 21.19 5.94 -7.76
CA GLY A 139 20.58 6.80 -8.79
C GLY A 139 20.95 8.28 -8.62
N LEU A 140 20.88 8.79 -7.40
CA LEU A 140 21.25 10.17 -7.06
C LEU A 140 22.74 10.43 -7.30
N ASP A 141 23.61 9.48 -6.94
CA ASP A 141 25.05 9.60 -7.14
C ASP A 141 25.42 9.57 -8.63
N ARG A 142 24.72 8.78 -9.45
CA ARG A 142 24.86 8.82 -10.91
C ARG A 142 24.51 10.20 -11.47
N ILE A 143 23.41 10.79 -11.03
CA ILE A 143 22.96 12.12 -11.45
C ILE A 143 23.97 13.19 -11.04
N ARG A 144 24.52 13.10 -9.81
CA ARG A 144 25.59 13.98 -9.33
C ARG A 144 26.86 13.89 -10.18
N LYS A 145 27.30 12.66 -10.50
CA LYS A 145 28.46 12.42 -11.38
C LYS A 145 28.26 12.96 -12.80
N GLN A 146 27.02 13.04 -13.28
CA GLN A 146 26.66 13.68 -14.54
C GLN A 146 26.61 15.23 -14.47
N GLY A 147 26.97 15.82 -13.31
CA GLY A 147 26.95 17.28 -13.14
C GLY A 147 25.53 17.90 -13.01
N LYS A 148 24.49 17.08 -12.96
CA LYS A 148 23.11 17.57 -12.82
C LYS A 148 22.85 17.99 -11.37
N LYS A 149 22.33 19.19 -11.17
CA LYS A 149 21.93 19.69 -9.85
C LYS A 149 20.64 18.99 -9.40
N LEU A 150 20.70 18.44 -8.20
CA LEU A 150 19.54 17.86 -7.53
C LEU A 150 18.80 18.91 -6.72
N GLY A 151 17.51 18.68 -6.51
CA GLY A 151 16.66 19.56 -5.71
C GLY A 151 15.69 20.39 -6.56
N ARG A 152 15.03 21.35 -5.88
CA ARG A 152 14.06 22.21 -6.54
C ARG A 152 14.76 23.09 -7.62
N PRO A 153 14.20 23.17 -8.83
CA PRO A 153 14.74 24.08 -9.86
C PRO A 153 14.85 25.51 -9.32
N ARG A 154 15.99 26.13 -9.64
CA ARG A 154 16.16 27.56 -9.27
C ARG A 154 15.26 28.42 -10.14
N TYR A 155 14.77 29.49 -9.57
CA TYR A 155 14.07 30.51 -10.34
C TYR A 155 14.97 31.07 -11.44
N SER A 156 14.38 31.39 -12.59
CA SER A 156 15.13 31.89 -13.76
C SER A 156 15.85 33.20 -13.41
N GLU A 157 16.95 33.47 -14.13
CA GLU A 157 17.70 34.74 -13.97
C GLU A 157 16.82 35.97 -14.23
N LYS A 158 15.79 35.83 -15.08
CA LYS A 158 14.79 36.89 -15.34
C LYS A 158 14.01 37.26 -14.08
N ILE A 159 13.50 36.23 -13.37
CA ILE A 159 12.77 36.44 -12.10
C ILE A 159 13.70 36.99 -11.02
N ARG A 160 14.95 36.53 -10.96
CA ARG A 160 15.96 37.04 -10.01
C ARG A 160 16.28 38.53 -10.25
N LYS A 161 16.50 38.92 -11.50
CA LYS A 161 16.77 40.32 -11.85
C LYS A 161 15.59 41.23 -11.53
N GLU A 162 14.37 40.75 -11.84
CA GLU A 162 13.15 41.52 -11.56
C GLU A 162 12.87 41.66 -10.06
N ALA A 163 13.08 40.60 -9.27
CA ALA A 163 12.97 40.68 -7.81
C ALA A 163 13.96 41.66 -7.23
N LYS A 164 15.23 41.70 -7.69
CA LYS A 164 16.22 42.70 -7.26
C LYS A 164 15.82 44.11 -7.65
N ARG A 165 15.20 44.29 -8.82
CA ARG A 165 14.71 45.60 -9.30
C ARG A 165 13.62 46.13 -8.38
N LEU A 166 12.61 45.32 -8.06
CA LEU A 166 11.51 45.69 -7.18
C LEU A 166 11.98 45.98 -5.76
N LEU A 167 12.92 45.21 -5.22
CA LEU A 167 13.52 45.49 -3.92
C LEU A 167 14.28 46.85 -3.89
N LYS A 168 15.02 47.16 -4.97
CA LYS A 168 15.72 48.45 -5.11
C LYS A 168 14.78 49.65 -5.28
N SER A 169 13.58 49.45 -5.85
CA SER A 169 12.56 50.48 -5.96
C SER A 169 11.77 50.71 -4.66
N GLY A 170 12.11 49.98 -3.57
CA GLY A 170 11.50 50.15 -2.26
C GLY A 170 10.35 49.19 -1.93
N SER A 171 10.01 48.24 -2.85
CA SER A 171 8.97 47.25 -2.59
C SER A 171 9.37 46.29 -1.47
N GLY A 172 8.40 45.94 -0.62
CA GLY A 172 8.60 45.02 0.48
C GLY A 172 8.81 43.56 0.01
N ILE A 173 9.45 42.72 0.84
CA ILE A 173 9.72 41.30 0.50
C ILE A 173 8.42 40.53 0.16
N ARG A 174 7.35 40.70 0.96
CA ARG A 174 6.07 40.05 0.73
C ARG A 174 5.37 40.54 -0.53
N GLU A 175 5.41 41.81 -0.77
CA GLU A 175 4.85 42.44 -1.97
C GLU A 175 5.56 41.94 -3.24
N THR A 176 6.90 41.99 -3.25
CA THR A 176 7.71 41.45 -4.35
C THR A 176 7.43 39.99 -4.60
N ALA A 177 7.30 39.18 -3.56
CA ALA A 177 6.98 37.76 -3.65
C ALA A 177 5.60 37.53 -4.29
N MET A 178 4.60 38.34 -3.95
CA MET A 178 3.25 38.28 -4.51
C MET A 178 3.23 38.69 -5.98
N ILE A 179 3.90 39.81 -6.34
CA ILE A 179 3.97 40.29 -7.72
C ILE A 179 4.60 39.23 -8.67
N LEU A 180 5.66 38.57 -8.21
CA LEU A 180 6.41 37.61 -9.03
C LEU A 180 5.95 36.17 -8.87
N ASN A 181 4.92 35.91 -8.05
CA ASN A 181 4.43 34.57 -7.71
C ASN A 181 5.56 33.62 -7.26
N VAL A 182 6.40 34.09 -6.33
CA VAL A 182 7.54 33.34 -5.77
C VAL A 182 7.45 33.27 -4.25
N SER A 183 8.26 32.42 -3.60
CA SER A 183 8.28 32.36 -2.15
C SER A 183 8.92 33.61 -1.53
N PRO A 184 8.39 34.12 -0.39
CA PRO A 184 9.01 35.25 0.33
C PRO A 184 10.46 34.94 0.75
N THR A 185 10.78 33.71 1.10
CA THR A 185 12.15 33.28 1.43
C THR A 185 13.10 33.51 0.29
N PHE A 186 12.71 33.17 -0.96
CA PHE A 186 13.53 33.44 -2.13
C PHE A 186 13.84 34.91 -2.32
N VAL A 187 12.85 35.79 -2.07
CA VAL A 187 13.04 37.27 -2.17
C VAL A 187 13.95 37.75 -1.07
N SER A 188 13.79 37.20 0.15
CA SER A 188 14.65 37.53 1.30
C SER A 188 16.12 37.21 1.04
N ASP A 189 16.40 36.04 0.39
CA ASP A 189 17.76 35.61 0.05
C ASP A 189 18.43 36.45 -1.07
N LEU A 190 17.69 37.40 -1.67
CA LEU A 190 18.21 38.30 -2.72
C LEU A 190 18.53 39.69 -2.20
N LYS A 191 18.15 39.98 -0.98
CA LYS A 191 18.38 41.24 -0.30
C LYS A 191 19.81 41.33 0.22
#